data_8b227ee22d2dcf5935237dbc6fafbc96
#
_entry.id   8b227ee22d2dcf5935237dbc6fafbc96
#
_cell.length_a   1.000
_cell.length_b   1.000
_cell.length_c   1.000
_cell.angle_alpha   90.00
_cell.angle_beta   90.00
_cell.angle_gamma   90.00
#
_symmetry.space_group_name_H-M   'P 1'
#
loop_
_entity.id
_entity.type
_entity.pdbx_description
1 polymer ?
#
loop_
_entity_poly.entity_id
_entity_poly.type
_entity_poly.pdbx_seq_one_letter_code
_entity_poly.pdbx_strand_id
1 'polypeptide(L)'
;MGFPTDKATKTWEHAGLQCAIAPAGCNPNGGTAYNGYVRVPQGCDWHGRDYDTINRIMWDNEGDWPEAARLVGGASELTYNNRDGWIGFDTLHAGDRWPEDMLDPIGMPTSPYETAWTMDRLQDAVNAWAEIIAHRSPLLWLLNHYSKAYEDAVKTASTHMKQLAAITQRIAEIAGSTR
;
A
#
# COMPACT_ATOMS: atom_id res chain seq x y z
N MET A 1 -1.37 -11.01 20.60
CA MET A 1 -1.60 -10.89 19.14
C MET A 1 -2.38 -9.62 18.88
N GLY A 2 -1.93 -8.80 18.01
CA GLY A 2 -2.45 -7.46 17.84
C GLY A 2 -3.38 -7.37 16.63
N PHE A 3 -4.49 -6.66 16.81
CA PHE A 3 -5.27 -6.13 15.71
C PHE A 3 -4.32 -5.32 14.78
N PRO A 4 -4.45 -5.34 13.41
CA PRO A 4 -5.59 -5.90 12.69
C PRO A 4 -5.42 -7.37 12.23
N THR A 5 -4.25 -7.98 12.39
CA THR A 5 -3.91 -9.25 11.73
C THR A 5 -4.80 -10.43 12.13
N ASP A 6 -5.29 -10.44 13.36
CA ASP A 6 -6.15 -11.53 13.85
C ASP A 6 -7.54 -11.57 13.21
N LYS A 7 -7.98 -10.43 12.65
CA LYS A 7 -9.28 -10.26 12.01
C LYS A 7 -9.17 -9.87 10.54
N ALA A 8 -7.95 -9.84 10.00
CA ALA A 8 -7.73 -9.40 8.62
C ALA A 8 -8.37 -10.36 7.62
N THR A 9 -9.12 -9.81 6.70
CA THR A 9 -9.63 -10.53 5.53
C THR A 9 -8.50 -10.75 4.51
N LYS A 10 -7.54 -9.81 4.46
CA LYS A 10 -6.39 -9.86 3.56
C LYS A 10 -5.17 -9.26 4.24
N THR A 11 -4.01 -9.92 4.08
CA THR A 11 -2.70 -9.39 4.47
C THR A 11 -1.71 -9.56 3.34
N TRP A 12 -0.82 -8.59 3.16
CA TRP A 12 0.26 -8.64 2.16
C TRP A 12 1.41 -7.74 2.58
N GLU A 13 2.46 -7.74 1.78
CA GLU A 13 3.57 -6.81 1.92
C GLU A 13 3.62 -5.88 0.71
N HIS A 14 3.81 -4.58 0.95
CA HIS A 14 4.00 -3.57 -0.08
C HIS A 14 5.02 -2.54 0.36
N ALA A 15 5.94 -2.15 -0.53
CA ALA A 15 7.07 -1.24 -0.23
C ALA A 15 7.88 -1.65 1.02
N GLY A 16 7.98 -2.97 1.33
CA GLY A 16 8.65 -3.50 2.51
C GLY A 16 7.87 -3.35 3.81
N LEU A 17 6.57 -3.04 3.74
CA LEU A 17 5.69 -2.84 4.89
C LEU A 17 4.56 -3.87 4.91
N GLN A 18 4.19 -4.30 6.13
CA GLN A 18 3.01 -5.14 6.33
C GLN A 18 1.74 -4.32 6.12
N CYS A 19 0.86 -4.84 5.29
CA CYS A 19 -0.43 -4.25 4.95
C CYS A 19 -1.56 -5.20 5.34
N ALA A 20 -2.73 -4.65 5.67
CA ALA A 20 -3.90 -5.43 5.99
C ALA A 20 -5.20 -4.73 5.61
N ILE A 21 -6.22 -5.52 5.29
CA ILE A 21 -7.61 -5.10 5.22
C ILE A 21 -8.39 -5.94 6.21
N ALA A 22 -9.15 -5.29 7.08
CA ALA A 22 -9.97 -5.96 8.07
C ALA A 22 -11.40 -5.40 8.06
N PRO A 23 -12.41 -6.19 8.49
CA PRO A 23 -13.78 -5.70 8.63
C PRO A 23 -13.84 -4.49 9.57
N ALA A 24 -14.66 -3.50 9.23
CA ALA A 24 -14.95 -2.38 10.10
C ALA A 24 -15.64 -2.90 11.38
N GLY A 25 -15.02 -2.65 12.54
CA GLY A 25 -15.47 -3.21 13.82
C GLY A 25 -16.74 -2.58 14.40
N CYS A 26 -17.34 -1.63 13.70
CA CYS A 26 -18.49 -0.87 14.20
C CYS A 26 -19.86 -1.51 13.88
N ASN A 27 -19.90 -2.58 13.09
CA ASN A 27 -21.16 -3.25 12.78
C ASN A 27 -21.34 -4.52 13.62
N PRO A 28 -22.21 -4.51 14.64
CA PRO A 28 -22.51 -5.70 15.44
C PRO A 28 -23.14 -6.83 14.62
N ASN A 29 -23.67 -6.54 13.42
CA ASN A 29 -24.33 -7.49 12.53
C ASN A 29 -23.40 -8.03 11.42
N GLY A 30 -22.10 -7.71 11.45
CA GLY A 30 -21.14 -8.21 10.47
C GLY A 30 -21.22 -7.57 9.10
N GLY A 31 -21.44 -6.25 9.05
CA GLY A 31 -21.50 -5.47 7.78
C GLY A 31 -20.28 -5.63 6.89
N THR A 32 -20.46 -5.35 5.61
CA THR A 32 -19.48 -5.55 4.53
C THR A 32 -18.47 -4.41 4.38
N ALA A 33 -18.44 -3.44 5.29
CA ALA A 33 -17.43 -2.39 5.29
C ALA A 33 -16.06 -2.92 5.76
N TYR A 34 -15.02 -2.40 5.17
CA TYR A 34 -13.64 -2.79 5.47
C TYR A 34 -12.77 -1.56 5.66
N ASN A 35 -11.77 -1.68 6.53
CA ASN A 35 -10.78 -0.65 6.81
C ASN A 35 -9.40 -1.09 6.33
N GLY A 36 -8.59 -0.10 5.91
CA GLY A 36 -7.22 -0.32 5.47
C GLY A 36 -6.21 -0.01 6.55
N TYR A 37 -5.10 -0.78 6.59
CA TYR A 37 -4.07 -0.66 7.62
C TYR A 37 -2.67 -0.88 7.03
N VAL A 38 -1.70 -0.11 7.53
CA VAL A 38 -0.27 -0.29 7.27
C VAL A 38 0.49 -0.31 8.59
N ARG A 39 1.49 -1.17 8.69
CA ARG A 39 2.36 -1.21 9.86
C ARG A 39 3.59 -0.33 9.65
N VAL A 40 3.68 0.72 10.44
CA VAL A 40 4.84 1.63 10.50
C VAL A 40 5.99 0.92 11.21
N PRO A 41 7.18 0.82 10.63
CA PRO A 41 8.31 0.14 11.24
C PRO A 41 8.87 0.92 12.44
N GLN A 42 9.48 0.20 13.37
CA GLN A 42 10.26 0.81 14.44
C GLN A 42 11.41 1.63 13.82
N GLY A 43 11.62 2.86 14.33
CA GLY A 43 12.63 3.77 13.79
C GLY A 43 12.11 4.76 12.75
N CYS A 44 10.89 4.58 12.23
CA CYS A 44 10.18 5.64 11.53
C CYS A 44 9.60 6.61 12.56
N ASP A 45 9.66 7.90 12.27
CA ASP A 45 9.18 8.96 13.18
C ASP A 45 7.65 8.92 13.40
N TRP A 46 6.92 8.18 12.57
CA TRP A 46 5.48 7.96 12.73
C TRP A 46 5.12 6.74 13.59
N HIS A 47 6.10 5.90 13.92
CA HIS A 47 5.83 4.71 14.75
C HIS A 47 5.32 5.12 16.15
N GLY A 48 4.11 4.68 16.47
CA GLY A 48 3.48 4.94 17.77
C GLY A 48 2.97 6.37 17.96
N ARG A 49 3.04 7.23 16.93
CA ARG A 49 2.37 8.54 16.98
C ARG A 49 0.86 8.37 16.83
N ASP A 50 0.13 9.31 17.41
CA ASP A 50 -1.30 9.40 17.19
C ASP A 50 -1.61 9.85 15.76
N TYR A 51 -2.73 9.37 15.23
CA TYR A 51 -3.13 9.63 13.85
C TYR A 51 -3.44 11.11 13.58
N ASP A 52 -3.93 11.87 14.56
CA ASP A 52 -4.19 13.30 14.41
C ASP A 52 -2.89 14.08 14.18
N THR A 53 -1.81 13.68 14.88
CA THR A 53 -0.49 14.26 14.67
C THR A 53 0.05 13.92 13.28
N ILE A 54 -0.12 12.68 12.81
CA ILE A 54 0.31 12.28 11.47
C ILE A 54 -0.48 13.06 10.42
N ASN A 55 -1.80 13.11 10.54
CA ASN A 55 -2.67 13.87 9.64
C ASN A 55 -2.22 15.33 9.54
N ARG A 56 -1.94 15.98 10.68
CA ARG A 56 -1.47 17.37 10.70
C ARG A 56 -0.12 17.55 9.98
N ILE A 57 0.84 16.65 10.22
CA ILE A 57 2.13 16.67 9.51
C ILE A 57 1.90 16.55 7.99
N MET A 58 0.95 15.74 7.61
CA MET A 58 0.58 15.54 6.22
C MET A 58 -0.03 16.79 5.59
N TRP A 59 -0.95 17.47 6.28
CA TRP A 59 -1.58 18.71 5.82
C TRP A 59 -0.61 19.88 5.74
N ASP A 60 0.33 19.98 6.70
CA ASP A 60 1.31 21.07 6.76
C ASP A 60 2.39 20.94 5.65
N ASN A 61 2.55 19.77 5.05
CA ASN A 61 3.54 19.48 4.00
C ASN A 61 2.87 19.28 2.62
N GLU A 62 1.96 20.15 2.23
CA GLU A 62 1.15 20.06 0.99
C GLU A 62 1.94 19.79 -0.31
N GLY A 63 3.28 20.00 -0.33
CA GLY A 63 4.14 19.76 -1.49
C GLY A 63 4.63 18.33 -1.69
N ASP A 64 4.64 17.51 -0.64
CA ASP A 64 5.32 16.21 -0.61
C ASP A 64 4.39 14.99 -0.76
N TRP A 65 3.10 15.21 -1.03
CA TRP A 65 2.17 14.11 -1.23
C TRP A 65 2.47 13.39 -2.55
N PRO A 66 2.69 12.08 -2.55
CA PRO A 66 2.65 11.31 -3.78
C PRO A 66 1.29 11.51 -4.45
N GLU A 67 1.30 11.82 -5.74
CA GLU A 67 0.09 12.04 -6.54
C GLU A 67 -0.94 10.89 -6.43
N ALA A 68 -0.44 9.66 -6.18
CA ALA A 68 -1.24 8.47 -5.91
C ALA A 68 -2.13 8.59 -4.65
N ALA A 69 -1.67 9.24 -3.59
CA ALA A 69 -2.46 9.43 -2.38
C ALA A 69 -3.60 10.44 -2.58
N ARG A 70 -3.42 11.42 -3.49
CA ARG A 70 -4.48 12.36 -3.89
C ARG A 70 -5.55 11.70 -4.76
N LEU A 71 -5.19 10.65 -5.53
CA LEU A 71 -6.09 9.96 -6.44
C LEU A 71 -6.99 8.94 -5.75
N VAL A 72 -6.63 8.47 -4.59
CA VAL A 72 -7.39 7.46 -3.82
C VAL A 72 -8.39 8.14 -2.87
N GLY A 73 -9.12 9.15 -3.35
CA GLY A 73 -10.04 9.97 -2.57
C GLY A 73 -10.77 9.20 -1.46
N GLY A 74 -10.92 9.83 -0.30
CA GLY A 74 -11.52 9.27 0.92
C GLY A 74 -10.52 8.60 1.88
N ALA A 75 -9.37 8.11 1.41
CA ALA A 75 -8.31 7.55 2.26
C ALA A 75 -7.24 8.58 2.66
N SER A 76 -7.54 9.86 2.51
CA SER A 76 -6.58 10.95 2.78
C SER A 76 -6.38 11.21 4.27
N GLU A 77 -7.20 10.63 5.13
CA GLU A 77 -7.18 10.87 6.56
C GLU A 77 -7.10 9.55 7.32
N LEU A 78 -6.14 9.48 8.24
CA LEU A 78 -6.02 8.35 9.15
C LEU A 78 -7.00 8.51 10.30
N THR A 79 -7.61 7.40 10.72
CA THR A 79 -8.60 7.35 11.81
C THR A 79 -8.23 6.33 12.87
N TYR A 80 -7.12 5.63 12.68
CA TYR A 80 -6.68 4.58 13.59
C TYR A 80 -5.17 4.57 13.77
N ASN A 81 -4.73 4.31 15.01
CA ASN A 81 -3.36 3.90 15.32
C ASN A 81 -3.33 3.01 16.55
N ASN A 82 -2.26 2.24 16.71
CA ASN A 82 -2.00 1.47 17.91
C ASN A 82 -0.50 1.46 18.29
N ARG A 83 -0.19 0.91 19.47
CA ARG A 83 1.19 0.85 20.00
C ARG A 83 2.12 -0.09 19.24
N ASP A 84 1.55 -1.03 18.47
CA ASP A 84 2.31 -1.98 17.66
C ASP A 84 2.72 -1.38 16.30
N GLY A 85 2.46 -0.09 16.10
CA GLY A 85 2.81 0.67 14.91
C GLY A 85 1.79 0.57 13.77
N TRP A 86 0.66 -0.07 13.96
CA TRP A 86 -0.39 -0.05 12.93
C TRP A 86 -1.08 1.30 12.90
N ILE A 87 -1.18 1.88 11.70
CA ILE A 87 -2.03 3.03 11.38
C ILE A 87 -3.05 2.61 10.33
N GLY A 88 -4.16 3.31 10.24
CA GLY A 88 -5.22 2.93 9.32
C GLY A 88 -6.26 4.02 9.10
N PHE A 89 -7.08 3.79 8.10
CA PHE A 89 -8.22 4.62 7.74
C PHE A 89 -9.47 3.77 7.63
N ASP A 90 -10.62 4.34 7.91
CA ASP A 90 -11.92 3.70 7.69
C ASP A 90 -12.55 4.17 6.37
N THR A 91 -13.62 3.48 5.97
CA THR A 91 -14.35 3.71 4.72
C THR A 91 -15.82 4.10 4.98
N LEU A 92 -16.09 4.70 6.14
CA LEU A 92 -17.44 5.05 6.58
C LEU A 92 -17.55 6.55 6.91
N HIS A 93 -16.77 7.39 6.21
CA HIS A 93 -16.83 8.84 6.36
C HIS A 93 -17.98 9.48 5.56
N ALA A 94 -18.22 10.74 5.83
CA ALA A 94 -19.07 11.57 4.99
C ALA A 94 -18.46 11.63 3.57
N GLY A 95 -19.23 11.20 2.58
CA GLY A 95 -18.78 11.09 1.18
C GLY A 95 -18.40 9.67 0.74
N ASP A 96 -18.37 8.70 1.66
CA ASP A 96 -18.26 7.29 1.31
C ASP A 96 -19.63 6.68 1.05
N ARG A 97 -19.70 5.73 0.11
CA ARG A 97 -20.90 4.93 -0.08
C ARG A 97 -20.93 3.83 0.97
N TRP A 98 -21.86 3.94 1.87
CA TRP A 98 -22.07 2.94 2.92
C TRP A 98 -22.71 1.68 2.34
N PRO A 99 -22.32 0.50 2.81
CA PRO A 99 -22.98 -0.75 2.45
C PRO A 99 -24.46 -0.72 2.80
N GLU A 100 -25.30 -1.36 1.97
CA GLU A 100 -26.76 -1.35 2.17
C GLU A 100 -27.19 -1.94 3.52
N ASP A 101 -26.42 -2.92 4.03
CA ASP A 101 -26.65 -3.55 5.33
C ASP A 101 -26.22 -2.67 6.54
N MET A 102 -25.54 -1.55 6.26
CA MET A 102 -25.13 -0.54 7.25
C MET A 102 -25.86 0.79 7.09
N LEU A 103 -26.76 0.90 6.12
CA LEU A 103 -27.55 2.13 5.95
C LEU A 103 -28.31 2.46 7.22
N ASP A 104 -28.19 3.70 7.64
CA ASP A 104 -28.95 4.29 8.72
C ASP A 104 -30.44 4.00 8.50
N PRO A 105 -31.19 3.58 9.53
CA PRO A 105 -32.64 3.42 9.46
C PRO A 105 -33.41 4.68 8.99
N ILE A 106 -32.76 5.83 8.90
CA ILE A 106 -33.32 7.09 8.39
C ILE A 106 -33.31 7.16 6.85
N GLY A 107 -32.63 6.21 6.17
CA GLY A 107 -32.70 6.09 4.69
C GLY A 107 -32.12 7.29 3.95
N MET A 108 -30.94 7.75 4.30
CA MET A 108 -30.28 8.82 3.56
C MET A 108 -30.10 8.40 2.09
N PRO A 109 -30.52 9.21 1.13
CA PRO A 109 -30.34 8.90 -0.27
C PRO A 109 -28.85 8.85 -0.60
N THR A 110 -28.41 7.78 -1.27
CA THR A 110 -27.04 7.68 -1.79
C THR A 110 -26.78 8.79 -2.81
N SER A 111 -25.70 9.53 -2.62
CA SER A 111 -25.27 10.54 -3.58
C SER A 111 -24.48 9.88 -4.73
N PRO A 112 -24.66 10.30 -5.99
CA PRO A 112 -23.81 9.81 -7.08
C PRO A 112 -22.33 10.22 -6.95
N TYR A 113 -22.03 11.12 -6.02
CA TYR A 113 -20.65 11.59 -5.75
C TYR A 113 -19.97 10.82 -4.62
N GLU A 114 -20.67 9.83 -4.01
CA GLU A 114 -20.09 9.03 -2.95
C GLU A 114 -19.02 8.06 -3.48
N THR A 115 -17.97 7.92 -2.71
CA THR A 115 -16.90 6.97 -2.99
C THR A 115 -17.37 5.54 -2.71
N ALA A 116 -17.49 4.72 -3.76
CA ALA A 116 -17.69 3.28 -3.59
C ALA A 116 -16.35 2.59 -3.29
N TRP A 117 -16.24 1.97 -2.13
CA TRP A 117 -15.06 1.19 -1.74
C TRP A 117 -15.19 -0.25 -2.23
N THR A 118 -14.35 -0.62 -3.21
CA THR A 118 -14.12 -2.00 -3.61
C THR A 118 -12.86 -2.53 -2.92
N MET A 119 -12.68 -3.85 -2.86
CA MET A 119 -11.47 -4.45 -2.30
C MET A 119 -10.21 -4.00 -3.04
N ASP A 120 -10.27 -3.84 -4.37
CA ASP A 120 -9.14 -3.38 -5.17
C ASP A 120 -8.80 -1.92 -4.86
N ARG A 121 -9.80 -1.05 -4.83
CA ARG A 121 -9.60 0.36 -4.46
C ARG A 121 -9.06 0.53 -3.05
N LEU A 122 -9.53 -0.28 -2.11
CA LEU A 122 -9.05 -0.27 -0.74
C LEU A 122 -7.59 -0.74 -0.68
N GLN A 123 -7.24 -1.77 -1.46
CA GLN A 123 -5.86 -2.22 -1.57
C GLN A 123 -4.95 -1.14 -2.17
N ASP A 124 -5.39 -0.45 -3.21
CA ASP A 124 -4.63 0.64 -3.84
C ASP A 124 -4.38 1.78 -2.84
N ALA A 125 -5.38 2.13 -2.03
CA ALA A 125 -5.24 3.12 -0.97
C ALA A 125 -4.22 2.71 0.10
N VAL A 126 -4.29 1.46 0.55
CA VAL A 126 -3.32 0.91 1.51
C VAL A 126 -1.91 0.88 0.93
N ASN A 127 -1.76 0.52 -0.35
CA ASN A 127 -0.47 0.54 -1.04
C ASN A 127 0.10 1.96 -1.13
N ALA A 128 -0.72 2.96 -1.45
CA ALA A 128 -0.30 4.36 -1.47
C ALA A 128 0.19 4.84 -0.11
N TRP A 129 -0.51 4.49 0.97
CA TRP A 129 -0.05 4.77 2.33
C TRP A 129 1.28 4.08 2.67
N ALA A 130 1.45 2.82 2.25
CA ALA A 130 2.70 2.10 2.45
C ALA A 130 3.87 2.78 1.72
N GLU A 131 3.67 3.29 0.52
CA GLU A 131 4.67 4.05 -0.23
C GLU A 131 5.05 5.35 0.47
N ILE A 132 4.09 6.10 0.98
CA ILE A 132 4.32 7.32 1.76
C ILE A 132 5.20 7.03 2.98
N ILE A 133 4.85 6.00 3.75
CA ILE A 133 5.59 5.61 4.96
C ILE A 133 7.01 5.13 4.61
N ALA A 134 7.14 4.33 3.56
CA ALA A 134 8.45 3.86 3.10
C ALA A 134 9.36 5.01 2.69
N HIS A 135 8.83 6.03 2.01
CA HIS A 135 9.57 7.25 1.66
C HIS A 135 10.03 8.05 2.87
N ARG A 136 9.26 8.06 3.94
CA ARG A 136 9.59 8.76 5.20
C ARG A 136 10.48 7.96 6.13
N SER A 137 10.70 6.68 5.84
CA SER A 137 11.65 5.83 6.56
C SER A 137 12.98 5.76 5.79
N PRO A 138 14.03 6.51 6.17
CA PRO A 138 15.29 6.54 5.42
C PRO A 138 15.91 5.15 5.20
N LEU A 139 15.76 4.26 6.20
CA LEU A 139 16.28 2.90 6.12
C LEU A 139 15.50 2.05 5.10
N LEU A 140 14.18 2.13 5.09
CA LEU A 140 13.34 1.42 4.11
C LEU A 140 13.54 1.98 2.70
N TRP A 141 13.61 3.30 2.57
CA TRP A 141 13.92 3.93 1.29
C TRP A 141 15.25 3.42 0.73
N LEU A 142 16.31 3.37 1.56
CA LEU A 142 17.60 2.84 1.17
C LEU A 142 17.51 1.37 0.76
N LEU A 143 16.86 0.52 1.56
CA LEU A 143 16.69 -0.90 1.26
C LEU A 143 15.94 -1.11 -0.05
N ASN A 144 14.84 -0.42 -0.28
CA ASN A 144 14.06 -0.53 -1.50
C ASN A 144 14.86 -0.03 -2.72
N HIS A 145 15.59 1.08 -2.55
CA HIS A 145 16.41 1.65 -3.62
C HIS A 145 17.54 0.70 -4.03
N TYR A 146 18.27 0.14 -3.06
CA TYR A 146 19.37 -0.79 -3.34
C TYR A 146 18.88 -2.14 -3.83
N SER A 147 17.76 -2.67 -3.32
CA SER A 147 17.17 -3.91 -3.83
C SER A 147 16.77 -3.77 -5.30
N LYS A 148 16.10 -2.69 -5.66
CA LYS A 148 15.72 -2.42 -7.04
C LYS A 148 16.93 -2.26 -7.96
N ALA A 149 17.94 -1.50 -7.53
CA ALA A 149 19.18 -1.34 -8.29
C ALA A 149 19.92 -2.68 -8.50
N TYR A 150 19.94 -3.53 -7.48
CA TYR A 150 20.49 -4.87 -7.56
C TYR A 150 19.71 -5.76 -8.54
N GLU A 151 18.38 -5.77 -8.48
CA GLU A 151 17.54 -6.54 -9.42
C GLU A 151 17.75 -6.09 -10.87
N ASP A 152 17.82 -4.80 -11.12
CA ASP A 152 18.07 -4.22 -12.45
C ASP A 152 19.47 -4.60 -12.97
N ALA A 153 20.48 -4.59 -12.11
CA ALA A 153 21.83 -5.02 -12.44
C ALA A 153 21.89 -6.52 -12.80
N VAL A 154 21.22 -7.38 -12.02
CA VAL A 154 21.13 -8.82 -12.29
C VAL A 154 20.42 -9.10 -13.59
N LYS A 155 19.32 -8.41 -13.89
CA LYS A 155 18.57 -8.54 -15.14
C LYS A 155 19.42 -8.13 -16.34
N THR A 156 20.19 -7.04 -16.22
CA THR A 156 21.10 -6.56 -17.25
C THR A 156 22.23 -7.57 -17.51
N ALA A 157 22.85 -8.08 -16.45
CA ALA A 157 23.90 -9.09 -16.55
C ALA A 157 23.37 -10.38 -17.21
N SER A 158 22.17 -10.84 -16.83
CA SER A 158 21.53 -12.01 -17.45
C SER A 158 21.28 -11.81 -18.96
N THR A 159 20.89 -10.61 -19.37
CA THR A 159 20.70 -10.27 -20.79
C THR A 159 22.01 -10.32 -21.55
N HIS A 160 23.10 -9.76 -21.01
CA HIS A 160 24.41 -9.80 -21.62
C HIS A 160 24.96 -11.23 -21.73
N MET A 161 24.75 -12.07 -20.70
CA MET A 161 25.15 -13.48 -20.77
C MET A 161 24.42 -14.24 -21.88
N LYS A 162 23.13 -14.01 -22.09
CA LYS A 162 22.38 -14.59 -23.21
C LYS A 162 22.94 -14.15 -24.57
N GLN A 163 23.30 -12.87 -24.71
CA GLN A 163 23.89 -12.34 -25.93
C GLN A 163 25.27 -12.97 -26.21
N LEU A 164 26.11 -13.08 -25.18
CA LEU A 164 27.41 -13.76 -25.32
C LEU A 164 27.27 -15.21 -25.72
N ALA A 165 26.33 -15.94 -25.13
CA ALA A 165 26.09 -17.34 -25.51
C ALA A 165 25.65 -17.47 -26.96
N ALA A 166 24.78 -16.59 -27.45
CA ALA A 166 24.34 -16.57 -28.85
C ALA A 166 25.51 -16.26 -29.81
N ILE A 167 26.39 -15.31 -29.47
CA ILE A 167 27.58 -14.98 -30.25
C ILE A 167 28.54 -16.19 -30.29
N THR A 168 28.77 -16.82 -29.14
CA THR A 168 29.64 -18.01 -29.05
C THR A 168 29.10 -19.15 -29.90
N GLN A 169 27.82 -19.42 -29.87
CA GLN A 169 27.16 -20.39 -30.72
C GLN A 169 27.34 -20.08 -32.20
N ARG A 170 27.14 -18.83 -32.59
CA ARG A 170 27.33 -18.40 -33.98
C ARG A 170 28.77 -18.57 -34.48
N ILE A 171 29.76 -18.25 -33.65
CA ILE A 171 31.17 -18.50 -33.95
C ILE A 171 31.44 -19.99 -34.16
N ALA A 172 30.89 -20.85 -33.32
CA ALA A 172 31.06 -22.30 -33.45
C ALA A 172 30.44 -22.84 -34.76
N GLU A 173 29.28 -22.36 -35.13
CA GLU A 173 28.61 -22.69 -36.40
C GLU A 173 29.47 -22.31 -37.62
N ILE A 174 30.05 -21.09 -37.64
CA ILE A 174 30.92 -20.62 -38.71
C ILE A 174 32.20 -21.47 -38.75
N ALA A 175 32.85 -21.74 -37.63
CA ALA A 175 34.05 -22.55 -37.56
C ALA A 175 33.82 -24.02 -37.99
N GLY A 176 32.61 -24.55 -37.74
CA GLY A 176 32.24 -25.90 -38.16
C GLY A 176 31.87 -26.02 -39.65
N SER A 177 31.47 -24.93 -40.29
CA SER A 177 31.07 -24.90 -41.72
C SER A 177 32.26 -24.68 -42.68
N THR A 178 33.46 -24.48 -42.16
CA THR A 178 34.70 -24.22 -42.94
C THR A 178 35.55 -25.49 -43.13
N ARG A 179 35.02 -26.64 -42.81
CA ARG A 179 35.60 -27.97 -43.05
C ARG A 179 34.81 -28.71 -44.12
#